data_bfc8e563a643133c3df4a058c4a78eb4
#
_entry.id   bfc8e563a643133c3df4a058c4a78eb4
#
_cell.length_a   1.000
_cell.length_b   1.000
_cell.length_c   1.000
_cell.angle_alpha   90.00
_cell.angle_beta   90.00
_cell.angle_gamma   90.00
#
_symmetry.space_group_name_H-M   'P 1'
#
loop_
_entity.id
_entity.type
_entity.pdbx_description
1 polymer ?
#
loop_
_entity_poly.entity_id
_entity_poly.type
_entity_poly.pdbx_seq_one_letter_code
_entity_poly.pdbx_strand_id
1 'polypeptide(L)'
;MLFRSSSSKDATADADGLAQADITVVAVTVGDDGIIYDCVIDSIQSKLNFDTSGALLSDLTLTIPSKNELGADYGMGKISSIGREWNEQAQSLADYVVGKTIPEVKGISISEEGKPTGADLTASVTMSIGGYISAIEQAAANASHLGASKGDRLVLTTTTNAAKSTDATSDADGLAQAYAT
;
A
#
# COMPACT_ATOMS: atom_id res chain seq x y z
N MET A 1 0.86 -8.83 -3.51
CA MET A 1 0.00 -7.65 -3.74
C MET A 1 -1.32 -7.86 -3.02
N LEU A 2 -1.73 -6.92 -2.18
CA LEU A 2 -2.98 -7.00 -1.41
C LEU A 2 -3.90 -5.86 -1.83
N PHE A 3 -5.16 -6.16 -2.13
CA PHE A 3 -6.20 -5.16 -2.47
C PHE A 3 -7.17 -4.99 -1.32
N ARG A 4 -7.55 -3.74 -1.04
CA ARG A 4 -8.66 -3.39 -0.14
C ARG A 4 -9.53 -2.31 -0.79
N SER A 5 -10.85 -2.40 -0.59
CA SER A 5 -11.85 -1.50 -1.15
C SER A 5 -12.78 -0.92 -0.07
N SER A 6 -12.28 -0.79 1.18
CA SER A 6 -13.09 -0.42 2.34
C SER A 6 -13.59 1.03 2.38
N SER A 7 -13.16 1.88 1.47
CA SER A 7 -13.50 3.31 1.43
C SER A 7 -14.35 3.71 0.21
N SER A 8 -14.77 2.76 -0.61
CA SER A 8 -15.69 3.03 -1.72
C SER A 8 -17.04 3.50 -1.19
N LYS A 9 -17.72 4.39 -1.92
CA LYS A 9 -19.03 4.97 -1.58
C LYS A 9 -19.89 5.04 -2.83
N ASP A 10 -21.16 4.82 -2.65
CA ASP A 10 -22.16 5.01 -3.73
C ASP A 10 -22.34 6.50 -4.03
N ALA A 11 -22.68 6.82 -5.28
CA ALA A 11 -23.12 8.15 -5.67
C ALA A 11 -24.53 8.42 -5.15
N THR A 12 -24.80 9.67 -4.79
CA THR A 12 -26.12 10.15 -4.35
C THR A 12 -26.49 11.41 -5.12
N ALA A 13 -27.74 11.88 -4.98
CA ALA A 13 -28.18 13.14 -5.61
C ALA A 13 -27.33 14.36 -5.20
N ASP A 14 -26.70 14.30 -4.02
CA ASP A 14 -25.96 15.42 -3.43
C ASP A 14 -24.43 15.22 -3.44
N ALA A 15 -23.94 14.05 -3.84
CA ALA A 15 -22.51 13.74 -3.81
C ALA A 15 -22.12 12.64 -4.80
N ASP A 16 -20.96 12.81 -5.43
CA ASP A 16 -20.35 11.81 -6.30
C ASP A 16 -20.00 10.53 -5.52
N GLY A 17 -20.05 9.41 -6.21
CA GLY A 17 -19.57 8.14 -5.75
C GLY A 17 -18.04 8.10 -5.79
N LEU A 18 -17.45 7.17 -5.05
CA LEU A 18 -16.03 6.90 -5.01
C LEU A 18 -15.78 5.40 -5.12
N ALA A 19 -15.07 5.00 -6.16
CA ALA A 19 -14.45 3.68 -6.26
C ALA A 19 -12.98 3.79 -5.83
N GLN A 20 -12.62 3.15 -4.70
CA GLN A 20 -11.26 3.20 -4.17
C GLN A 20 -10.64 1.81 -4.13
N ALA A 21 -9.42 1.70 -4.63
CA ALA A 21 -8.58 0.51 -4.49
C ALA A 21 -7.25 0.90 -3.82
N ASP A 22 -6.94 0.22 -2.71
CA ASP A 22 -5.66 0.34 -2.02
C ASP A 22 -4.79 -0.87 -2.39
N ILE A 23 -3.63 -0.61 -2.99
CA ILE A 23 -2.68 -1.61 -3.47
C ILE A 23 -1.42 -1.50 -2.61
N THR A 24 -1.07 -2.58 -1.93
CA THR A 24 0.20 -2.67 -1.19
C THR A 24 1.20 -3.46 -2.01
N VAL A 25 2.40 -2.93 -2.17
CA VAL A 25 3.53 -3.57 -2.85
C VAL A 25 4.70 -3.66 -1.88
N VAL A 26 5.26 -4.86 -1.75
CA VAL A 26 6.41 -5.12 -0.90
C VAL A 26 7.43 -5.93 -1.68
N ALA A 27 8.69 -5.53 -1.56
CA ALA A 27 9.84 -6.32 -1.99
C ALA A 27 10.73 -6.61 -0.78
N VAL A 28 11.29 -7.82 -0.72
CA VAL A 28 12.23 -8.23 0.33
C VAL A 28 13.39 -9.01 -0.27
N THR A 29 14.57 -8.86 0.34
CA THR A 29 15.68 -9.79 0.16
C THR A 29 15.78 -10.66 1.41
N VAL A 30 15.71 -11.99 1.24
CA VAL A 30 15.77 -12.96 2.34
C VAL A 30 16.97 -13.87 2.11
N GLY A 31 17.79 -14.04 3.15
CA GLY A 31 18.92 -14.96 3.12
C GLY A 31 18.51 -16.43 3.28
N ASP A 32 19.44 -17.35 3.03
CA ASP A 32 19.26 -18.79 3.26
C ASP A 32 19.01 -19.13 4.75
N ASP A 33 19.42 -18.22 5.63
CA ASP A 33 19.16 -18.28 7.07
C ASP A 33 17.76 -17.83 7.47
N GLY A 34 16.93 -17.41 6.49
CA GLY A 34 15.56 -16.92 6.69
C GLY A 34 15.48 -15.49 7.25
N ILE A 35 16.61 -14.77 7.30
CA ILE A 35 16.69 -13.39 7.79
C ILE A 35 16.39 -12.42 6.62
N ILE A 36 15.60 -11.40 6.87
CA ILE A 36 15.34 -10.30 5.93
C ILE A 36 16.57 -9.40 5.91
N TYR A 37 17.20 -9.24 4.75
CA TYR A 37 18.38 -8.38 4.56
C TYR A 37 18.01 -6.99 4.07
N ASP A 38 16.93 -6.87 3.32
CA ASP A 38 16.38 -5.58 2.87
C ASP A 38 14.86 -5.70 2.68
N CYS A 39 14.16 -4.58 2.86
CA CYS A 39 12.72 -4.51 2.70
C CYS A 39 12.34 -3.13 2.15
N VAL A 40 11.48 -3.11 1.15
CA VAL A 40 10.87 -1.89 0.62
C VAL A 40 9.36 -2.05 0.62
N ILE A 41 8.66 -1.05 1.16
CA ILE A 41 7.20 -1.02 1.25
C ILE A 41 6.71 0.20 0.48
N ASP A 42 5.73 -0.02 -0.40
CA ASP A 42 5.00 1.05 -1.06
C ASP A 42 3.49 0.76 -1.09
N SER A 43 2.71 1.78 -1.36
CA SER A 43 1.25 1.64 -1.48
C SER A 43 0.71 2.65 -2.48
N ILE A 44 -0.24 2.21 -3.28
CA ILE A 44 -0.97 3.06 -4.22
C ILE A 44 -2.42 3.14 -3.77
N GLN A 45 -3.00 4.33 -3.79
CA GLN A 45 -4.40 4.56 -3.51
C GLN A 45 -5.08 5.12 -4.77
N SER A 46 -5.70 4.23 -5.54
CA SER A 46 -6.48 4.62 -6.71
C SER A 46 -7.86 5.08 -6.27
N LYS A 47 -8.26 6.27 -6.69
CA LYS A 47 -9.56 6.88 -6.42
C LYS A 47 -10.20 7.32 -7.72
N LEU A 48 -11.35 6.77 -8.03
CA LEU A 48 -12.12 7.12 -9.21
C LEU A 48 -13.51 7.59 -8.77
N ASN A 49 -13.84 8.83 -9.10
CA ASN A 49 -15.16 9.39 -8.84
C ASN A 49 -16.10 9.04 -10.00
N PHE A 50 -17.38 8.85 -9.69
CA PHE A 50 -18.44 8.58 -10.65
C PHE A 50 -19.74 9.26 -10.21
N ASP A 51 -20.59 9.61 -11.15
CA ASP A 51 -21.89 10.19 -10.87
C ASP A 51 -22.99 9.15 -10.65
N THR A 52 -24.21 9.60 -10.42
CA THR A 52 -25.38 8.73 -10.20
C THR A 52 -25.80 7.90 -11.41
N SER A 53 -25.31 8.23 -12.61
CA SER A 53 -25.52 7.43 -13.82
C SER A 53 -24.45 6.36 -14.00
N GLY A 54 -23.38 6.39 -13.18
CA GLY A 54 -22.20 5.53 -13.29
C GLY A 54 -21.18 6.02 -14.32
N ALA A 55 -21.29 7.28 -14.77
CA ALA A 55 -20.27 7.89 -15.61
C ALA A 55 -19.06 8.28 -14.76
N LEU A 56 -17.86 7.94 -15.23
CA LEU A 56 -16.61 8.25 -14.55
C LEU A 56 -16.26 9.74 -14.70
N LEU A 57 -15.96 10.38 -13.58
CA LEU A 57 -15.60 11.80 -13.50
C LEU A 57 -14.10 12.04 -13.39
N SER A 58 -13.34 11.00 -13.08
CA SER A 58 -11.89 11.08 -12.93
C SER A 58 -11.19 11.01 -14.29
N ASP A 59 -10.08 11.74 -14.46
CA ASP A 59 -9.23 11.65 -15.64
C ASP A 59 -8.45 10.33 -15.64
N LEU A 60 -8.83 9.42 -16.51
CA LEU A 60 -8.24 8.07 -16.63
C LEU A 60 -6.88 8.05 -17.33
N THR A 61 -6.47 9.17 -17.94
CA THR A 61 -5.18 9.28 -18.66
C THR A 61 -4.00 9.55 -17.74
N LEU A 62 -4.28 9.98 -16.51
CA LEU A 62 -3.25 10.32 -15.54
C LEU A 62 -2.65 9.07 -14.89
N THR A 63 -1.34 9.13 -14.65
CA THR A 63 -0.66 8.17 -13.79
C THR A 63 -1.03 8.44 -12.33
N ILE A 64 -1.33 7.40 -11.59
CA ILE A 64 -1.64 7.47 -10.15
C ILE A 64 -0.33 7.26 -9.39
N PRO A 65 0.20 8.29 -8.72
CA PRO A 65 1.46 8.18 -7.99
C PRO A 65 1.29 7.28 -6.75
N SER A 66 2.37 6.60 -6.37
CA SER A 66 2.43 5.87 -5.11
C SER A 66 2.55 6.81 -3.91
N LYS A 67 2.35 6.29 -2.71
CA LYS A 67 2.52 7.09 -1.48
C LYS A 67 3.97 7.48 -1.24
N ASN A 68 4.93 6.66 -1.67
CA ASN A 68 6.35 7.04 -1.62
C ASN A 68 6.64 8.20 -2.58
N GLU A 69 6.08 8.18 -3.80
CA GLU A 69 6.24 9.27 -4.77
C GLU A 69 5.56 10.56 -4.31
N LEU A 70 4.39 10.46 -3.68
CA LEU A 70 3.69 11.61 -3.11
C LEU A 70 4.46 12.24 -1.95
N GLY A 71 5.14 11.45 -1.12
CA GLY A 71 5.86 11.96 0.04
C GLY A 71 4.98 12.86 0.90
N ALA A 72 5.39 14.13 1.07
CA ALA A 72 4.65 15.14 1.85
C ALA A 72 3.30 15.53 1.25
N ASP A 73 3.11 15.36 -0.07
CA ASP A 73 1.84 15.67 -0.74
C ASP A 73 0.73 14.66 -0.38
N TYR A 74 1.08 13.48 0.15
CA TYR A 74 0.10 12.56 0.71
C TYR A 74 -0.60 13.14 1.94
N GLY A 75 0.08 13.99 2.71
CA GLY A 75 -0.48 14.81 3.76
C GLY A 75 -0.79 14.08 5.08
N MET A 76 -0.26 12.88 5.29
CA MET A 76 -0.45 12.15 6.56
C MET A 76 0.22 12.87 7.73
N GLY A 77 1.33 13.54 7.54
CA GLY A 77 2.06 14.26 8.59
C GLY A 77 1.20 15.29 9.32
N LYS A 78 0.21 15.86 8.64
CA LYS A 78 -0.72 16.86 9.21
C LYS A 78 -1.72 16.26 10.21
N ILE A 79 -2.00 14.96 10.09
CA ILE A 79 -3.00 14.26 10.92
C ILE A 79 -2.38 13.17 11.80
N SER A 80 -1.14 12.80 11.54
CA SER A 80 -0.38 11.83 12.33
C SER A 80 -0.04 12.41 13.71
N SER A 81 -0.29 11.65 14.78
CA SER A 81 0.05 12.05 16.15
C SER A 81 1.55 12.26 16.40
N ILE A 82 2.41 11.73 15.52
CA ILE A 82 3.86 11.88 15.56
C ILE A 82 4.41 12.83 14.48
N GLY A 83 3.52 13.48 13.71
CA GLY A 83 3.90 14.43 12.67
C GLY A 83 4.64 13.85 11.47
N ARG A 84 4.69 12.51 11.31
CA ARG A 84 5.42 11.84 10.23
C ARG A 84 4.52 11.49 9.06
N GLU A 85 5.07 11.64 7.86
CA GLU A 85 4.41 11.24 6.62
C GLU A 85 4.34 9.71 6.46
N TRP A 86 3.49 9.25 5.55
CA TRP A 86 3.28 7.83 5.32
C TRP A 86 4.57 7.11 4.90
N ASN A 87 5.31 7.69 3.95
CA ASN A 87 6.57 7.14 3.45
C ASN A 87 7.64 7.03 4.55
N GLU A 88 7.69 7.99 5.48
CA GLU A 88 8.61 7.94 6.62
C GLU A 88 8.23 6.82 7.61
N GLN A 89 6.94 6.61 7.83
CA GLN A 89 6.44 5.52 8.68
C GLN A 89 6.63 4.16 8.00
N ALA A 90 6.41 4.06 6.69
CA ALA A 90 6.65 2.86 5.90
C ALA A 90 8.13 2.47 5.89
N GLN A 91 9.03 3.46 5.74
CA GLN A 91 10.48 3.25 5.84
C GLN A 91 10.86 2.75 7.24
N SER A 92 10.31 3.36 8.30
CA SER A 92 10.57 2.92 9.68
C SER A 92 10.13 1.48 9.94
N LEU A 93 9.02 1.04 9.35
CA LEU A 93 8.58 -0.36 9.42
C LEU A 93 9.52 -1.27 8.61
N ALA A 94 9.92 -0.84 7.41
CA ALA A 94 10.86 -1.58 6.57
C ALA A 94 12.21 -1.78 7.29
N ASP A 95 12.77 -0.72 7.87
CA ASP A 95 14.00 -0.78 8.65
C ASP A 95 13.86 -1.70 9.89
N TYR A 96 12.69 -1.66 10.53
CA TYR A 96 12.43 -2.47 11.72
C TYR A 96 12.40 -3.97 11.45
N VAL A 97 11.97 -4.40 10.26
CA VAL A 97 11.91 -5.82 9.89
C VAL A 97 13.24 -6.35 9.35
N VAL A 98 14.15 -5.49 8.94
CA VAL A 98 15.51 -5.91 8.55
C VAL A 98 16.23 -6.55 9.75
N GLY A 99 16.89 -7.67 9.52
CA GLY A 99 17.54 -8.48 10.54
C GLY A 99 16.63 -9.44 11.29
N LYS A 100 15.33 -9.46 10.99
CA LYS A 100 14.34 -10.38 11.57
C LYS A 100 14.01 -11.53 10.62
N THR A 101 13.60 -12.63 11.20
CA THR A 101 12.96 -13.75 10.49
C THR A 101 11.48 -13.50 10.29
N ILE A 102 10.85 -14.21 9.36
CA ILE A 102 9.40 -14.08 9.13
C ILE A 102 8.56 -14.41 10.39
N PRO A 103 8.87 -15.46 11.19
CA PRO A 103 8.17 -15.67 12.46
C PRO A 103 8.25 -14.47 13.43
N GLU A 104 9.38 -13.79 13.50
CA GLU A 104 9.53 -12.59 14.33
C GLU A 104 8.70 -11.40 13.78
N VAL A 105 8.65 -11.22 12.46
CA VAL A 105 7.80 -10.20 11.83
C VAL A 105 6.31 -10.47 12.09
N LYS A 106 5.87 -11.72 12.02
CA LYS A 106 4.50 -12.15 12.38
C LYS A 106 4.20 -11.94 13.85
N GLY A 107 5.21 -12.01 14.70
CA GLY A 107 5.11 -11.79 16.16
C GLY A 107 5.05 -10.32 16.57
N ILE A 108 5.14 -9.36 15.64
CA ILE A 108 4.99 -7.94 15.96
C ILE A 108 3.60 -7.69 16.55
N SER A 109 3.58 -7.19 17.80
CA SER A 109 2.33 -6.95 18.52
C SER A 109 1.58 -5.76 17.90
N ILE A 110 0.31 -5.98 17.57
CA ILE A 110 -0.60 -4.97 17.02
C ILE A 110 -1.90 -4.90 17.82
N SER A 111 -2.53 -3.73 17.81
CA SER A 111 -3.88 -3.53 18.39
C SER A 111 -4.97 -4.14 17.47
N GLU A 112 -6.23 -4.13 17.94
CA GLU A 112 -7.40 -4.49 17.11
C GLU A 112 -7.52 -3.65 15.83
N GLU A 113 -7.04 -2.39 15.86
CA GLU A 113 -6.97 -1.50 14.70
C GLU A 113 -5.76 -1.80 13.77
N GLY A 114 -4.94 -2.79 14.12
CA GLY A 114 -3.73 -3.15 13.38
C GLY A 114 -2.53 -2.23 13.59
N LYS A 115 -2.57 -1.30 14.54
CA LYS A 115 -1.45 -0.40 14.86
C LYS A 115 -0.42 -1.11 15.74
N PRO A 116 0.88 -0.80 15.62
CA PRO A 116 1.90 -1.39 16.49
C PRO A 116 1.65 -0.99 17.95
N THR A 117 1.99 -1.89 18.88
CA THR A 117 1.86 -1.66 20.34
C THR A 117 3.21 -1.74 21.07
N GLY A 118 4.24 -2.27 20.42
CA GLY A 118 5.60 -2.31 20.98
C GLY A 118 6.26 -0.93 21.01
N ALA A 119 6.91 -0.60 22.14
CA ALA A 119 7.48 0.73 22.38
C ALA A 119 8.55 1.15 21.37
N ASP A 120 9.29 0.21 20.83
CA ASP A 120 10.36 0.39 19.83
C ASP A 120 9.82 0.80 18.45
N LEU A 121 8.57 0.47 18.14
CA LEU A 121 7.96 0.80 16.84
C LEU A 121 6.92 1.95 16.95
N THR A 122 6.21 2.08 18.07
CA THR A 122 5.16 3.11 18.25
C THR A 122 5.68 4.55 18.20
N ALA A 123 6.97 4.76 18.49
CA ALA A 123 7.61 6.08 18.38
C ALA A 123 7.77 6.55 16.93
N SER A 124 7.76 5.63 15.96
CA SER A 124 8.03 5.93 14.54
C SER A 124 6.89 5.51 13.60
N VAL A 125 5.96 4.66 14.04
CA VAL A 125 4.86 4.12 13.24
C VAL A 125 3.56 4.14 14.03
N THR A 126 2.55 4.85 13.53
CA THR A 126 1.20 4.95 14.11
C THR A 126 0.10 4.49 13.17
N MET A 127 0.46 4.19 11.91
CA MET A 127 -0.48 3.62 10.93
C MET A 127 -0.77 2.15 11.22
N SER A 128 -1.87 1.62 10.66
CA SER A 128 -2.15 0.18 10.69
C SER A 128 -1.10 -0.56 9.85
N ILE A 129 -0.46 -1.58 10.44
CA ILE A 129 0.63 -2.34 9.82
C ILE A 129 0.28 -3.80 9.52
N GLY A 130 -0.87 -4.29 9.97
CA GLY A 130 -1.24 -5.71 9.79
C GLY A 130 -1.25 -6.16 8.33
N GLY A 131 -1.70 -5.30 7.41
CA GLY A 131 -1.64 -5.56 5.96
C GLY A 131 -0.21 -5.62 5.40
N TYR A 132 0.69 -4.77 5.92
CA TYR A 132 2.10 -4.76 5.49
C TYR A 132 2.85 -5.99 6.03
N ILE A 133 2.59 -6.42 7.27
CA ILE A 133 3.12 -7.67 7.82
C ILE A 133 2.74 -8.85 6.92
N SER A 134 1.46 -8.96 6.56
CA SER A 134 0.99 -10.02 5.64
C SER A 134 1.64 -9.93 4.25
N ALA A 135 1.86 -8.73 3.73
CA ALA A 135 2.51 -8.54 2.43
C ALA A 135 4.00 -8.91 2.47
N ILE A 136 4.71 -8.59 3.57
CA ILE A 136 6.10 -9.00 3.80
C ILE A 136 6.20 -10.54 3.86
N GLU A 137 5.30 -11.19 4.59
CA GLU A 137 5.23 -12.66 4.66
C GLU A 137 5.04 -13.27 3.27
N GLN A 138 4.11 -12.76 2.48
CA GLN A 138 3.87 -13.24 1.12
C GLN A 138 5.06 -12.98 0.19
N ALA A 139 5.71 -11.83 0.30
CA ALA A 139 6.90 -11.51 -0.49
C ALA A 139 8.04 -12.49 -0.17
N ALA A 140 8.28 -12.76 1.12
CA ALA A 140 9.30 -13.72 1.55
C ALA A 140 8.98 -15.16 1.12
N ALA A 141 7.70 -15.58 1.18
CA ALA A 141 7.28 -16.91 0.73
C ALA A 141 7.47 -17.13 -0.79
N ASN A 142 7.46 -16.04 -1.56
CA ASN A 142 7.68 -16.06 -3.02
C ASN A 142 9.15 -15.76 -3.39
N ALA A 143 10.03 -15.57 -2.41
CA ALA A 143 11.45 -15.34 -2.68
C ALA A 143 12.08 -16.54 -3.39
N SER A 144 12.96 -16.28 -4.34
CA SER A 144 13.71 -17.30 -5.07
C SER A 144 15.13 -16.80 -5.34
N HIS A 145 16.05 -17.74 -5.59
CA HIS A 145 17.44 -17.38 -5.90
C HIS A 145 17.53 -16.67 -7.26
N LEU A 146 17.58 -15.33 -7.23
CA LEU A 146 17.76 -14.47 -8.39
C LEU A 146 19.15 -13.80 -8.42
N GLY A 147 20.08 -14.26 -7.57
CA GLY A 147 21.46 -13.75 -7.50
C GLY A 147 21.65 -12.57 -6.54
N ALA A 148 20.62 -12.18 -5.76
CA ALA A 148 20.77 -11.15 -4.75
C ALA A 148 21.68 -11.63 -3.59
N SER A 149 22.50 -10.72 -3.06
CA SER A 149 23.42 -10.98 -1.97
C SER A 149 23.19 -9.99 -0.82
N LYS A 150 23.65 -10.35 0.38
CA LYS A 150 23.63 -9.45 1.52
C LYS A 150 24.42 -8.18 1.21
N GLY A 151 23.77 -7.02 1.32
CA GLY A 151 24.35 -5.71 1.02
C GLY A 151 23.97 -5.16 -0.35
N ASP A 152 23.31 -5.94 -1.21
CA ASP A 152 22.69 -5.41 -2.43
C ASP A 152 21.53 -4.50 -2.06
N ARG A 153 21.39 -3.41 -2.82
CA ARG A 153 20.30 -2.46 -2.61
C ARG A 153 19.06 -2.92 -3.34
N LEU A 154 17.97 -3.09 -2.60
CA LEU A 154 16.65 -3.34 -3.15
C LEU A 154 15.99 -2.00 -3.54
N VAL A 155 15.45 -1.93 -4.75
CA VAL A 155 14.71 -0.77 -5.25
C VAL A 155 13.36 -1.25 -5.79
N LEU A 156 12.30 -0.57 -5.40
CA LEU A 156 10.96 -0.81 -5.87
C LEU A 156 10.41 0.48 -6.51
N THR A 157 9.88 0.37 -7.72
CA THR A 157 9.11 1.42 -8.37
C THR A 157 7.79 0.84 -8.85
N THR A 158 6.76 1.67 -8.94
CA THR A 158 5.45 1.27 -9.43
C THR A 158 4.96 2.24 -10.49
N THR A 159 4.23 1.73 -11.48
CA THR A 159 3.47 2.56 -12.41
C THR A 159 2.02 2.12 -12.36
N THR A 160 1.13 3.05 -12.05
CA THR A 160 -0.30 2.75 -11.87
C THR A 160 -1.14 3.67 -12.74
N ASN A 161 -2.13 3.10 -13.41
CA ASN A 161 -3.12 3.84 -14.17
C ASN A 161 -4.52 3.19 -14.05
N ALA A 162 -5.54 3.93 -14.46
CA ALA A 162 -6.93 3.49 -14.47
C ALA A 162 -7.54 3.44 -15.89
N ALA A 163 -6.73 3.45 -16.93
CA ALA A 163 -7.12 3.62 -18.33
C ALA A 163 -8.09 2.55 -18.88
N LYS A 164 -8.25 1.42 -18.17
CA LYS A 164 -9.20 0.37 -18.55
C LYS A 164 -10.54 0.45 -17.82
N SER A 165 -10.77 1.50 -17.03
CA SER A 165 -12.06 1.77 -16.42
C SER A 165 -13.07 2.21 -17.48
N THR A 166 -14.34 1.85 -17.28
CA THR A 166 -15.42 2.15 -18.22
C THR A 166 -16.66 2.64 -17.47
N ASP A 167 -17.41 3.54 -18.11
CA ASP A 167 -18.70 4.02 -17.62
C ASP A 167 -19.72 2.87 -17.55
N ALA A 168 -20.71 3.03 -16.68
CA ALA A 168 -21.92 2.21 -16.74
C ALA A 168 -22.74 2.56 -17.99
N THR A 169 -23.47 1.58 -18.50
CA THR A 169 -24.42 1.73 -19.60
C THR A 169 -25.77 1.14 -19.20
N SER A 170 -26.81 1.30 -20.04
CA SER A 170 -28.12 0.66 -19.80
C SER A 170 -28.04 -0.86 -19.71
N ASP A 171 -27.02 -1.46 -20.31
CA ASP A 171 -26.91 -2.92 -20.51
C ASP A 171 -25.77 -3.56 -19.74
N ALA A 172 -24.91 -2.74 -19.07
CA ALA A 172 -23.74 -3.22 -18.32
C ALA A 172 -23.37 -2.26 -17.17
N ASP A 173 -22.93 -2.83 -16.06
CA ASP A 173 -22.35 -2.09 -14.96
C ASP A 173 -21.02 -1.43 -15.40
N GLY A 174 -20.70 -0.27 -14.81
CA GLY A 174 -19.41 0.37 -14.97
C GLY A 174 -18.30 -0.43 -14.32
N LEU A 175 -17.07 -0.24 -14.78
CA LEU A 175 -15.89 -0.88 -14.24
C LEU A 175 -14.87 0.18 -13.79
N ALA A 176 -14.59 0.24 -12.49
CA ALA A 176 -13.48 1.02 -11.94
C ALA A 176 -12.29 0.08 -11.69
N GLN A 177 -11.22 0.25 -12.47
CA GLN A 177 -10.08 -0.67 -12.45
C GLN A 177 -8.75 0.09 -12.39
N ALA A 178 -7.88 -0.29 -11.45
CA ALA A 178 -6.52 0.20 -11.34
C ALA A 178 -5.51 -0.92 -11.65
N TYR A 179 -4.50 -0.59 -12.42
CA TYR A 179 -3.36 -1.46 -12.73
C TYR A 179 -2.10 -0.88 -12.13
N ALA A 180 -1.39 -1.67 -11.32
CA ALA A 180 -0.05 -1.38 -10.84
C ALA A 180 0.93 -2.41 -11.41
N THR A 181 2.03 -1.93 -11.99
CA THR A 181 3.14 -2.75 -12.51
C THR A 181 4.46 -2.29 -11.91
#